data_626cc2f8c5b35e829553e15eb7d4e01c
#
_entry.id   626cc2f8c5b35e829553e15eb7d4e01c
#
_cell.length_a   1.000
_cell.length_b   1.000
_cell.length_c   1.000
_cell.angle_alpha   90.00
_cell.angle_beta   90.00
_cell.angle_gamma   90.00
#
_symmetry.space_group_name_H-M   'P 1'
#
loop_
_entity.id
_entity.type
_entity.pdbx_description
1 polymer ?
#
loop_
_entity_poly.entity_id
_entity_poly.type
_entity_poly.pdbx_seq_one_letter_code
_entity_poly.pdbx_strand_id
1 'polypeptide(L)'
;MRTMLTAGLAGLAVSSAALAAGPDVTLRESSSVQNYGQVGGIYAYAIGSDTCNIGSSNLLWTNNGTPGLAMNAYRIYDGRLTQVGMSWVKTACCAAAGSGCGTCNGSGGSVLGAGCKDVYSASWNGGQTRLGPRSAINGFTGAFTSFSTSTSNVIQRRLQVTSDDMNTSRFTGARYVIEGVYAATDDHTAGNWANNCSYKLATINQTNFNISYTGTMNEGRPAIYAWRDHGLGTNTPDTSVNVQIVDVPGEGRFYVASKVITVRPNLEYRYEYAIFNQTSDRAGGSLSIPAPATAVITDRGFAAPLYHSGEPYSNTVWNTARNATSVDFTSPETFAQNANSNALRWGTMYNFYFKATTRPITRSATLGLFKPFTPGSVTFAVPTPAAPADFNLNGECDFFDYLDFVAAFSTNDPTSDFNGDAQIDFFDYLDFVQAFANGC
;
A
#
# COMPACT_ATOMS: atom_id res chain seq x y z
N MET A 1 -57.65 19.51 -34.73
CA MET A 1 -56.44 18.70 -34.59
C MET A 1 -56.00 18.83 -33.14
N ARG A 2 -56.25 17.80 -32.29
CA ARG A 2 -55.86 17.79 -30.87
C ARG A 2 -54.60 16.90 -30.77
N THR A 3 -53.50 17.50 -30.36
CA THR A 3 -52.24 16.80 -30.10
C THR A 3 -52.26 16.27 -28.67
N MET A 4 -52.22 14.99 -28.48
CA MET A 4 -52.03 14.35 -27.18
C MET A 4 -50.54 14.35 -26.84
N LEU A 5 -50.16 14.97 -25.71
CA LEU A 5 -48.86 14.77 -25.08
C LEU A 5 -48.90 13.47 -24.25
N THR A 6 -48.12 12.52 -24.59
CA THR A 6 -47.82 11.35 -23.74
C THR A 6 -46.65 11.66 -22.83
N ALA A 7 -46.90 11.77 -21.53
CA ALA A 7 -45.86 11.87 -20.52
C ALA A 7 -45.29 10.45 -20.25
N GLY A 8 -44.03 10.26 -20.60
CA GLY A 8 -43.31 9.04 -20.28
C GLY A 8 -42.84 9.09 -18.80
N LEU A 9 -43.30 8.17 -17.97
CA LEU A 9 -42.73 7.91 -16.65
C LEU A 9 -41.36 7.25 -16.83
N ALA A 10 -40.28 7.98 -16.51
CA ALA A 10 -38.97 7.38 -16.30
C ALA A 10 -38.93 6.68 -14.94
N GLY A 11 -39.02 5.35 -14.94
CA GLY A 11 -38.83 4.56 -13.73
C GLY A 11 -37.37 4.63 -13.28
N LEU A 12 -37.10 5.17 -12.08
CA LEU A 12 -35.83 5.01 -11.40
C LEU A 12 -35.65 3.52 -11.06
N ALA A 13 -34.79 2.82 -11.78
CA ALA A 13 -34.31 1.50 -11.39
C ALA A 13 -33.36 1.71 -10.19
N VAL A 14 -33.83 1.45 -8.99
CA VAL A 14 -32.95 1.28 -7.81
C VAL A 14 -32.22 -0.03 -8.01
N SER A 15 -30.96 0.02 -8.45
CA SER A 15 -30.10 -1.16 -8.45
C SER A 15 -29.81 -1.54 -7.00
N SER A 16 -30.48 -2.58 -6.51
CA SER A 16 -30.06 -3.26 -5.29
C SER A 16 -28.68 -3.84 -5.55
N ALA A 17 -27.66 -3.35 -4.84
CA ALA A 17 -26.34 -4.01 -4.85
C ALA A 17 -26.58 -5.47 -4.39
N ALA A 18 -26.24 -6.43 -5.23
CA ALA A 18 -26.28 -7.82 -4.84
C ALA A 18 -25.27 -8.03 -3.71
N LEU A 19 -25.69 -8.63 -2.59
CA LEU A 19 -24.78 -9.02 -1.52
C LEU A 19 -23.76 -10.01 -2.07
N ALA A 20 -22.52 -9.93 -1.58
CA ALA A 20 -21.50 -10.91 -1.89
C ALA A 20 -21.98 -12.32 -1.51
N ALA A 21 -21.70 -13.31 -2.35
CA ALA A 21 -22.06 -14.69 -2.04
C ALA A 21 -21.15 -15.20 -0.90
N GLY A 22 -21.74 -15.79 0.14
CA GLY A 22 -21.00 -16.26 1.30
C GLY A 22 -20.79 -15.17 2.38
N PRO A 23 -19.94 -15.44 3.39
CA PRO A 23 -19.54 -14.45 4.39
C PRO A 23 -18.60 -13.39 3.78
N ASP A 24 -18.65 -12.15 4.31
CA ASP A 24 -17.84 -11.04 3.80
C ASP A 24 -17.59 -10.05 4.92
N VAL A 25 -16.35 -9.98 5.40
CA VAL A 25 -15.94 -9.10 6.51
C VAL A 25 -15.43 -7.77 6.00
N THR A 26 -15.91 -6.66 6.59
CA THR A 26 -15.35 -5.34 6.35
C THR A 26 -15.23 -4.53 7.66
N LEU A 27 -14.20 -3.71 7.75
CA LEU A 27 -14.09 -2.67 8.79
C LEU A 27 -14.81 -1.42 8.32
N ARG A 28 -16.08 -1.27 8.73
CA ARG A 28 -16.94 -0.19 8.31
C ARG A 28 -16.59 1.15 8.95
N GLU A 29 -16.19 1.12 10.22
CA GLU A 29 -15.79 2.31 10.96
C GLU A 29 -14.76 1.96 12.04
N SER A 30 -13.93 2.95 12.38
CA SER A 30 -13.10 2.95 13.56
C SER A 30 -13.34 4.24 14.33
N SER A 31 -13.97 4.13 15.49
CA SER A 31 -14.47 5.27 16.24
C SER A 31 -13.39 5.99 17.04
N SER A 32 -12.31 5.29 17.42
CA SER A 32 -11.27 5.84 18.30
C SER A 32 -9.94 5.11 18.18
N VAL A 33 -8.89 5.79 18.63
CA VAL A 33 -7.56 5.20 18.85
C VAL A 33 -7.20 5.36 20.33
N GLN A 34 -6.86 4.25 21.00
CA GLN A 34 -6.41 4.27 22.40
C GLN A 34 -4.87 4.29 22.42
N ASN A 35 -4.30 5.25 23.14
CA ASN A 35 -2.88 5.29 23.47
C ASN A 35 -2.65 4.55 24.80
N TYR A 36 -1.71 3.59 24.81
CA TYR A 36 -1.33 2.78 25.97
C TYR A 36 -0.01 3.23 26.63
N GLY A 37 0.57 4.35 26.16
CA GLY A 37 1.89 4.81 26.59
C GLY A 37 3.01 4.29 25.70
N GLN A 38 4.24 4.35 26.19
CA GLN A 38 5.44 4.08 25.38
C GLN A 38 6.51 3.32 26.17
N VAL A 39 7.42 2.67 25.42
CA VAL A 39 8.68 2.10 25.92
C VAL A 39 9.79 2.47 24.93
N GLY A 40 10.85 3.13 25.39
CA GLY A 40 11.99 3.47 24.57
C GLY A 40 11.67 4.33 23.33
N GLY A 41 10.68 5.23 23.45
CA GLY A 41 10.25 6.09 22.33
C GLY A 41 9.29 5.41 21.32
N ILE A 42 8.92 4.14 21.56
CA ILE A 42 7.89 3.44 20.77
C ILE A 42 6.56 3.56 21.50
N TYR A 43 5.58 4.21 20.89
CA TYR A 43 4.23 4.31 21.41
C TYR A 43 3.37 3.12 20.98
N ALA A 44 2.43 2.75 21.84
CA ALA A 44 1.51 1.64 21.65
C ALA A 44 0.07 2.11 21.48
N TYR A 45 -0.58 1.65 20.44
CA TYR A 45 -1.97 2.01 20.14
C TYR A 45 -2.82 0.78 19.85
N ALA A 46 -4.14 0.98 19.93
CA ALA A 46 -5.13 0.09 19.35
C ALA A 46 -6.28 0.92 18.75
N ILE A 47 -6.94 0.38 17.74
CA ILE A 47 -8.10 1.01 17.12
C ILE A 47 -9.39 0.37 17.61
N GLY A 48 -10.49 1.15 17.67
CA GLY A 48 -11.84 0.62 17.76
C GLY A 48 -12.24 0.00 16.43
N SER A 49 -13.16 -0.94 16.45
CA SER A 49 -13.63 -1.61 15.23
C SER A 49 -15.14 -1.78 15.24
N ASP A 50 -15.81 -1.15 14.27
CA ASP A 50 -17.17 -1.46 13.88
C ASP A 50 -17.09 -2.36 12.66
N THR A 51 -17.23 -3.67 12.88
CA THR A 51 -17.04 -4.69 11.86
C THR A 51 -18.39 -5.15 11.35
N CYS A 52 -18.51 -5.22 10.02
CA CYS A 52 -19.69 -5.72 9.35
C CYS A 52 -19.44 -7.07 8.70
N ASN A 53 -20.45 -7.93 8.75
CA ASN A 53 -20.60 -9.00 7.77
C ASN A 53 -21.57 -8.50 6.68
N ILE A 54 -21.03 -8.06 5.55
CA ILE A 54 -21.81 -7.57 4.41
C ILE A 54 -22.17 -8.66 3.40
N GLY A 55 -21.81 -9.89 3.72
CA GLY A 55 -22.10 -11.08 2.91
C GLY A 55 -23.53 -11.62 3.12
N SER A 56 -23.83 -12.73 2.44
CA SER A 56 -25.14 -13.36 2.42
C SER A 56 -25.28 -14.54 3.41
N SER A 57 -24.21 -14.94 4.10
CA SER A 57 -24.20 -16.00 5.11
C SER A 57 -23.44 -15.61 6.36
N ASN A 58 -23.56 -16.40 7.43
CA ASN A 58 -22.87 -16.14 8.67
C ASN A 58 -21.34 -16.23 8.49
N LEU A 59 -20.62 -15.27 9.09
CA LEU A 59 -19.18 -15.20 9.15
C LEU A 59 -18.68 -15.88 10.45
N LEU A 60 -17.68 -16.73 10.38
CA LEU A 60 -17.08 -17.36 11.56
C LEU A 60 -16.51 -16.29 12.50
N TRP A 61 -16.79 -16.43 13.80
CA TRP A 61 -16.34 -15.51 14.85
C TRP A 61 -15.79 -16.30 16.04
N THR A 62 -14.77 -17.09 15.78
CA THR A 62 -14.27 -18.09 16.71
C THR A 62 -13.34 -17.48 17.75
N ASN A 63 -13.55 -17.85 19.00
CA ASN A 63 -12.70 -17.38 20.10
C ASN A 63 -11.24 -17.83 19.88
N ASN A 64 -10.30 -16.87 19.92
CA ASN A 64 -8.88 -17.08 19.57
C ASN A 64 -8.65 -17.58 18.13
N GLY A 65 -9.51 -17.20 17.19
CA GLY A 65 -9.45 -17.60 15.80
C GLY A 65 -9.91 -16.48 14.85
N THR A 66 -10.51 -16.92 13.75
CA THR A 66 -11.00 -16.04 12.69
C THR A 66 -12.24 -15.20 13.11
N PRO A 67 -12.38 -13.96 12.60
CA PRO A 67 -11.41 -13.19 11.84
C PRO A 67 -10.32 -12.59 12.72
N GLY A 68 -9.20 -12.28 12.10
CA GLY A 68 -8.09 -11.56 12.73
C GLY A 68 -7.98 -10.13 12.22
N LEU A 69 -7.85 -9.13 13.12
CA LEU A 69 -7.67 -7.73 12.79
C LEU A 69 -6.23 -7.31 13.05
N ALA A 70 -5.49 -6.96 12.00
CA ALA A 70 -4.20 -6.27 12.06
C ALA A 70 -4.41 -4.76 11.92
N MET A 71 -3.51 -3.97 12.52
CA MET A 71 -3.57 -2.50 12.51
C MET A 71 -2.26 -1.95 11.95
N ASN A 72 -2.35 -0.93 11.10
CA ASN A 72 -1.21 -0.26 10.49
C ASN A 72 -1.31 1.26 10.66
N ALA A 73 -0.15 1.92 10.67
CA ALA A 73 -0.04 3.37 10.64
C ALA A 73 0.87 3.79 9.47
N TYR A 74 0.46 4.88 8.78
CA TYR A 74 1.20 5.42 7.65
C TYR A 74 1.36 6.93 7.78
N ARG A 75 2.36 7.46 7.08
CA ARG A 75 2.61 8.88 6.93
C ARG A 75 2.75 9.24 5.45
N ILE A 76 2.02 10.27 5.00
CA ILE A 76 2.23 10.91 3.70
C ILE A 76 3.08 12.16 3.93
N TYR A 77 4.27 12.18 3.36
CA TYR A 77 5.20 13.29 3.49
C TYR A 77 6.15 13.34 2.29
N ASP A 78 6.49 14.53 1.83
CA ASP A 78 7.41 14.77 0.71
C ASP A 78 7.09 13.92 -0.52
N GLY A 79 5.81 13.83 -0.86
CA GLY A 79 5.34 13.09 -2.03
C GLY A 79 5.41 11.56 -1.91
N ARG A 80 5.59 11.00 -0.71
CA ARG A 80 5.65 9.55 -0.42
C ARG A 80 4.67 9.15 0.66
N LEU A 81 4.04 7.98 0.51
CA LEU A 81 3.34 7.28 1.59
C LEU A 81 4.26 6.22 2.18
N THR A 82 4.53 6.27 3.47
CA THR A 82 5.40 5.32 4.17
C THR A 82 4.64 4.64 5.29
N GLN A 83 4.71 3.32 5.41
CA GLN A 83 4.21 2.63 6.61
C GLN A 83 5.19 2.86 7.76
N VAL A 84 4.67 3.37 8.88
CA VAL A 84 5.45 3.77 10.06
C VAL A 84 5.12 2.95 11.30
N GLY A 85 4.17 2.02 11.18
CA GLY A 85 3.82 1.16 12.32
C GLY A 85 2.94 -0.01 11.95
N MET A 86 3.00 -1.04 12.80
CA MET A 86 2.16 -2.23 12.68
C MET A 86 1.86 -2.84 14.06
N SER A 87 0.75 -3.57 14.15
CA SER A 87 0.39 -4.37 15.33
C SER A 87 0.58 -5.86 15.07
N TRP A 88 0.50 -6.66 16.13
CA TRP A 88 0.04 -8.04 16.05
C TRP A 88 -1.40 -8.09 15.55
N VAL A 89 -1.95 -9.29 15.41
CA VAL A 89 -3.32 -9.53 14.99
C VAL A 89 -4.18 -9.77 16.23
N LYS A 90 -5.28 -9.02 16.34
CA LYS A 90 -6.33 -9.26 17.33
C LYS A 90 -7.30 -10.30 16.74
N THR A 91 -7.42 -11.45 17.39
CA THR A 91 -8.35 -12.50 16.97
C THR A 91 -9.76 -12.25 17.50
N ALA A 92 -10.75 -12.88 16.88
CA ALA A 92 -12.15 -12.77 17.28
C ALA A 92 -12.41 -13.23 18.74
N CYS A 93 -13.50 -12.77 19.30
CA CYS A 93 -14.03 -13.24 20.59
C CYS A 93 -15.45 -13.74 20.44
N CYS A 94 -16.39 -12.90 20.64
CA CYS A 94 -17.79 -13.19 20.73
C CYS A 94 -18.58 -12.08 20.00
N ALA A 95 -19.24 -12.40 18.90
CA ALA A 95 -19.96 -11.44 18.09
C ALA A 95 -21.22 -10.95 18.80
N ALA A 96 -21.42 -9.62 18.80
CA ALA A 96 -22.69 -9.01 19.09
C ALA A 96 -23.47 -8.82 17.78
N ALA A 97 -24.66 -9.38 17.65
CA ALA A 97 -25.49 -9.23 16.44
C ALA A 97 -26.16 -7.85 16.39
N GLY A 98 -25.36 -6.79 16.24
CA GLY A 98 -25.84 -5.40 16.14
C GLY A 98 -26.41 -5.06 14.77
N SER A 99 -27.26 -4.04 14.69
CA SER A 99 -27.75 -3.48 13.42
C SER A 99 -26.78 -2.45 12.83
N GLY A 100 -26.93 -2.12 11.53
CA GLY A 100 -26.23 -1.02 10.87
C GLY A 100 -25.33 -1.42 9.69
N CYS A 101 -25.33 -2.70 9.32
CA CYS A 101 -24.62 -3.20 8.13
C CYS A 101 -25.57 -3.77 7.05
N GLY A 102 -26.87 -3.59 7.26
CA GLY A 102 -27.94 -4.18 6.46
C GLY A 102 -29.02 -4.76 7.36
N THR A 103 -29.83 -5.68 6.82
CA THR A 103 -30.78 -6.45 7.61
C THR A 103 -30.05 -7.55 8.34
N CYS A 104 -29.83 -7.36 9.64
CA CYS A 104 -29.15 -8.33 10.49
C CYS A 104 -30.04 -9.56 10.73
N ASN A 105 -29.52 -10.75 10.51
CA ASN A 105 -30.25 -12.01 10.75
C ASN A 105 -30.28 -12.45 12.22
N GLY A 106 -29.67 -11.66 13.14
CA GLY A 106 -29.68 -11.91 14.58
C GLY A 106 -28.71 -12.96 15.10
N SER A 107 -27.91 -13.60 14.24
CA SER A 107 -26.92 -14.58 14.67
C SER A 107 -25.70 -13.91 15.29
N GLY A 108 -25.30 -14.35 16.48
CA GLY A 108 -24.16 -13.84 17.25
C GLY A 108 -23.39 -14.97 17.96
N GLY A 109 -22.47 -14.60 18.85
CA GLY A 109 -21.64 -15.55 19.60
C GLY A 109 -20.43 -16.03 18.80
N SER A 110 -20.43 -17.26 18.32
CA SER A 110 -19.33 -17.84 17.53
C SER A 110 -19.42 -17.53 16.03
N VAL A 111 -20.43 -16.79 15.61
CA VAL A 111 -20.61 -16.26 14.26
C VAL A 111 -21.07 -14.82 14.31
N LEU A 112 -20.76 -14.06 13.26
CA LEU A 112 -21.39 -12.76 12.98
C LEU A 112 -22.38 -12.95 11.84
N GLY A 113 -23.67 -12.76 12.14
CA GLY A 113 -24.75 -12.97 11.18
C GLY A 113 -24.64 -12.08 9.95
N ALA A 114 -25.22 -12.54 8.83
CA ALA A 114 -25.34 -11.74 7.62
C ALA A 114 -26.06 -10.42 7.92
N GLY A 115 -25.53 -9.32 7.42
CA GLY A 115 -26.03 -7.95 7.67
C GLY A 115 -25.83 -7.44 9.10
N CYS A 116 -25.18 -8.20 9.97
CA CYS A 116 -24.92 -7.81 11.37
C CYS A 116 -23.62 -7.05 11.55
N LYS A 117 -23.58 -6.26 12.62
CA LYS A 117 -22.42 -5.49 13.07
C LYS A 117 -21.92 -5.99 14.42
N ASP A 118 -20.59 -6.04 14.58
CA ASP A 118 -19.91 -6.24 15.84
C ASP A 118 -19.02 -5.03 16.16
N VAL A 119 -19.11 -4.50 17.39
CA VAL A 119 -18.45 -3.26 17.79
C VAL A 119 -17.55 -3.49 18.98
N TYR A 120 -16.27 -3.19 18.82
CA TYR A 120 -15.29 -3.17 19.91
C TYR A 120 -14.65 -1.81 20.08
N SER A 121 -14.57 -1.32 21.32
CA SER A 121 -13.80 -0.11 21.62
C SER A 121 -12.29 -0.34 21.39
N ALA A 122 -11.54 0.73 21.16
CA ALA A 122 -10.09 0.67 21.07
C ALA A 122 -9.44 0.10 22.33
N SER A 123 -9.95 0.47 23.51
CA SER A 123 -9.48 -0.07 24.78
C SER A 123 -9.73 -1.58 24.92
N TRP A 124 -10.89 -2.04 24.45
CA TRP A 124 -11.17 -3.48 24.39
C TRP A 124 -10.17 -4.20 23.47
N ASN A 125 -10.02 -3.74 22.22
CA ASN A 125 -9.13 -4.39 21.24
C ASN A 125 -7.68 -4.45 21.73
N GLY A 126 -7.14 -3.38 22.29
CA GLY A 126 -5.77 -3.36 22.82
C GLY A 126 -5.58 -4.02 24.18
N GLY A 127 -6.66 -4.19 24.96
CA GLY A 127 -6.66 -4.86 26.26
C GLY A 127 -6.74 -6.38 26.17
N GLN A 128 -7.09 -6.93 24.99
CA GLN A 128 -7.28 -8.37 24.81
C GLN A 128 -6.01 -9.18 25.06
N THR A 129 -6.20 -10.43 25.51
CA THR A 129 -5.14 -11.45 25.50
C THR A 129 -5.13 -12.28 24.21
N ARG A 130 -6.06 -12.00 23.31
CA ARG A 130 -6.25 -12.70 22.02
C ARG A 130 -5.50 -12.02 20.88
N LEU A 131 -4.28 -11.58 21.14
CA LEU A 131 -3.41 -11.00 20.12
C LEU A 131 -2.21 -11.93 19.89
N GLY A 132 -1.89 -12.17 18.62
CA GLY A 132 -0.76 -13.00 18.21
C GLY A 132 0.03 -12.37 17.07
N PRO A 133 1.25 -12.82 16.83
CA PRO A 133 2.09 -12.29 15.77
C PRO A 133 1.49 -12.60 14.40
N ARG A 134 1.74 -11.74 13.41
CA ARG A 134 1.29 -11.93 12.03
C ARG A 134 1.90 -13.18 11.41
N SER A 135 3.09 -13.56 11.86
CA SER A 135 3.78 -14.80 11.45
C SER A 135 3.03 -16.09 11.82
N ALA A 136 2.09 -16.03 12.76
CA ALA A 136 1.23 -17.17 13.12
C ALA A 136 -0.01 -17.31 12.20
N ILE A 137 -0.19 -16.43 11.23
CA ILE A 137 -1.37 -16.36 10.37
C ILE A 137 -0.95 -16.44 8.92
N ASN A 138 -1.58 -17.33 8.16
CA ASN A 138 -1.50 -17.28 6.71
C ASN A 138 -2.39 -16.15 6.18
N GLY A 139 -1.79 -15.12 5.60
CA GLY A 139 -2.50 -13.90 5.18
C GLY A 139 -3.56 -14.16 4.10
N PHE A 140 -3.33 -15.18 3.25
CA PHE A 140 -4.23 -15.52 2.17
C PHE A 140 -5.42 -16.35 2.66
N THR A 141 -5.17 -17.45 3.36
CA THR A 141 -6.25 -18.35 3.81
C THR A 141 -6.91 -17.91 5.12
N GLY A 142 -6.35 -16.94 5.84
CA GLY A 142 -6.79 -16.57 7.18
C GLY A 142 -6.55 -17.66 8.24
N ALA A 143 -5.83 -18.74 7.89
CA ALA A 143 -5.58 -19.85 8.81
C ALA A 143 -4.60 -19.44 9.91
N PHE A 144 -4.86 -19.87 11.14
CA PHE A 144 -4.06 -19.59 12.33
C PHE A 144 -3.26 -20.82 12.76
N THR A 145 -2.04 -20.58 13.24
CA THR A 145 -1.32 -21.48 14.13
C THR A 145 -1.51 -21.02 15.58
N SER A 146 -1.27 -21.90 16.55
CA SER A 146 -1.30 -21.50 17.95
C SER A 146 -0.15 -20.54 18.28
N PHE A 147 -0.40 -19.55 19.13
CA PHE A 147 0.59 -18.58 19.57
C PHE A 147 0.43 -18.24 21.06
N SER A 148 1.52 -17.79 21.68
CA SER A 148 1.50 -17.27 23.05
C SER A 148 1.11 -15.80 23.04
N THR A 149 0.23 -15.42 23.96
CA THR A 149 -0.20 -14.03 24.14
C THR A 149 0.47 -13.35 25.34
N SER A 150 1.44 -13.99 26.00
CA SER A 150 2.15 -13.39 27.11
C SER A 150 2.96 -12.18 26.63
N THR A 151 2.95 -11.12 27.43
CA THR A 151 3.61 -9.85 27.10
C THR A 151 4.31 -9.31 28.34
N SER A 152 5.48 -8.71 28.15
CA SER A 152 6.28 -8.13 29.24
C SER A 152 6.07 -6.63 29.43
N ASN A 153 5.51 -5.92 28.44
CA ASN A 153 5.32 -4.48 28.50
C ASN A 153 4.15 -3.99 27.63
N VAL A 154 3.85 -2.68 27.70
CA VAL A 154 2.67 -2.08 27.06
C VAL A 154 2.74 -2.04 25.53
N ILE A 155 3.92 -2.01 24.94
CA ILE A 155 4.06 -1.90 23.46
C ILE A 155 3.88 -3.23 22.75
N GLN A 156 4.08 -4.36 23.43
CA GLN A 156 3.91 -5.68 22.82
C GLN A 156 2.47 -5.87 22.34
N ARG A 157 2.31 -6.56 21.20
CA ARG A 157 1.05 -6.88 20.51
C ARG A 157 0.26 -5.72 19.94
N ARG A 158 0.37 -4.48 20.46
CA ARG A 158 -0.36 -3.30 20.01
C ARG A 158 0.29 -2.67 18.78
N LEU A 159 -0.39 -1.75 18.12
CA LEU A 159 0.18 -0.96 17.05
C LEU A 159 1.35 -0.13 17.56
N GLN A 160 2.55 -0.44 17.12
CA GLN A 160 3.79 0.23 17.49
C GLN A 160 4.13 1.31 16.46
N VAL A 161 4.35 2.54 16.95
CA VAL A 161 4.81 3.67 16.15
C VAL A 161 5.87 4.42 16.93
N THR A 162 7.01 4.78 16.31
CA THR A 162 8.04 5.56 16.98
C THR A 162 7.62 7.02 17.14
N SER A 163 8.07 7.67 18.23
CA SER A 163 7.85 9.12 18.41
C SER A 163 8.45 9.94 17.27
N ASP A 164 9.59 9.50 16.72
CA ASP A 164 10.26 10.15 15.60
C ASP A 164 9.40 10.17 14.34
N ASP A 165 8.70 9.07 14.02
CA ASP A 165 7.82 8.98 12.87
C ASP A 165 6.57 9.85 13.02
N MET A 166 6.19 10.17 14.25
CA MET A 166 5.04 11.00 14.59
C MET A 166 5.39 12.48 14.80
N ASN A 167 6.66 12.85 14.72
CA ASN A 167 7.13 14.21 15.00
C ASN A 167 6.82 15.18 13.84
N THR A 168 5.82 16.04 14.03
CA THR A 168 5.40 17.00 13.00
C THR A 168 6.38 18.18 12.82
N SER A 169 7.31 18.39 13.75
CA SER A 169 8.40 19.35 13.52
C SER A 169 9.43 18.82 12.53
N ARG A 170 9.67 17.51 12.54
CA ARG A 170 10.52 16.81 11.55
C ARG A 170 9.80 16.63 10.22
N PHE A 171 8.51 16.35 10.26
CA PHE A 171 7.68 16.05 9.10
C PHE A 171 6.56 17.09 8.98
N THR A 172 6.96 18.37 8.79
CA THR A 172 6.03 19.50 8.70
C THR A 172 5.04 19.31 7.54
N GLY A 173 3.74 19.37 7.83
CA GLY A 173 2.68 19.15 6.84
C GLY A 173 2.39 17.69 6.54
N ALA A 174 3.00 16.74 7.26
CA ALA A 174 2.67 15.32 7.11
C ALA A 174 1.20 15.02 7.44
N ARG A 175 0.64 14.09 6.71
CA ARG A 175 -0.68 13.50 6.97
C ARG A 175 -0.52 12.07 7.42
N TYR A 176 -1.30 11.69 8.42
CA TYR A 176 -1.24 10.35 8.99
C TYR A 176 -2.49 9.57 8.61
N VAL A 177 -2.31 8.27 8.44
CA VAL A 177 -3.37 7.33 8.04
C VAL A 177 -3.29 6.12 8.96
N ILE A 178 -4.44 5.69 9.46
CA ILE A 178 -4.56 4.46 10.25
C ILE A 178 -5.44 3.49 9.47
N GLU A 179 -5.02 2.23 9.42
CA GLU A 179 -5.66 1.17 8.67
C GLU A 179 -5.95 -0.02 9.55
N GLY A 180 -7.09 -0.67 9.33
CA GLY A 180 -7.38 -2.03 9.79
C GLY A 180 -7.39 -3.00 8.62
N VAL A 181 -6.80 -4.18 8.82
CA VAL A 181 -6.71 -5.26 7.84
C VAL A 181 -7.24 -6.54 8.45
N TYR A 182 -8.28 -7.11 7.87
CA TYR A 182 -8.83 -8.41 8.28
C TYR A 182 -8.20 -9.58 7.53
N ALA A 183 -8.01 -10.68 8.24
CA ALA A 183 -7.77 -12.02 7.71
C ALA A 183 -8.85 -12.94 8.25
N ALA A 184 -9.68 -13.52 7.38
CA ALA A 184 -10.82 -14.36 7.76
C ALA A 184 -10.90 -15.59 6.86
N THR A 185 -11.03 -16.78 7.47
CA THR A 185 -10.88 -18.06 6.78
C THR A 185 -12.04 -18.35 5.83
N ASP A 186 -13.25 -18.11 6.27
CA ASP A 186 -14.46 -18.40 5.49
C ASP A 186 -14.77 -17.29 4.47
N ASP A 187 -14.48 -16.05 4.79
CA ASP A 187 -14.50 -14.93 3.85
C ASP A 187 -13.50 -15.16 2.69
N HIS A 188 -12.29 -15.64 3.02
CA HIS A 188 -11.33 -16.06 2.01
C HIS A 188 -11.89 -17.19 1.13
N THR A 189 -12.48 -18.23 1.74
CA THR A 189 -13.05 -19.36 1.03
C THR A 189 -14.20 -18.93 0.10
N ALA A 190 -14.97 -17.91 0.50
CA ALA A 190 -16.02 -17.31 -0.32
C ALA A 190 -15.48 -16.41 -1.46
N GLY A 191 -14.20 -16.03 -1.44
CA GLY A 191 -13.59 -15.16 -2.43
C GLY A 191 -13.82 -13.67 -2.18
N ASN A 192 -14.25 -13.27 -0.98
CA ASN A 192 -14.65 -11.89 -0.65
C ASN A 192 -13.52 -11.05 -0.03
N TRP A 193 -12.37 -11.63 0.24
CA TRP A 193 -11.22 -11.05 0.96
C TRP A 193 -10.64 -9.74 0.37
N ALA A 194 -11.04 -9.34 -0.82
CA ALA A 194 -10.46 -8.19 -1.50
C ALA A 194 -10.73 -6.85 -0.82
N ASN A 195 -11.85 -6.72 -0.09
CA ASN A 195 -12.31 -5.52 0.62
C ASN A 195 -11.94 -5.50 2.11
N ASN A 196 -11.09 -6.40 2.57
CA ASN A 196 -10.74 -6.60 3.99
C ASN A 196 -9.82 -5.52 4.58
N CYS A 197 -9.49 -4.48 3.84
CA CYS A 197 -8.72 -3.33 4.31
C CYS A 197 -9.60 -2.09 4.33
N SER A 198 -9.47 -1.28 5.39
CA SER A 198 -10.14 0.02 5.46
C SER A 198 -9.24 1.02 6.18
N TYR A 199 -9.21 2.28 5.71
CA TYR A 199 -8.35 3.30 6.30
C TYR A 199 -9.09 4.60 6.64
N LYS A 200 -8.52 5.37 7.57
CA LYS A 200 -9.01 6.69 7.97
C LYS A 200 -7.85 7.64 8.21
N LEU A 201 -8.03 8.91 7.84
CA LEU A 201 -7.06 9.95 8.17
C LEU A 201 -7.02 10.22 9.68
N ALA A 202 -5.86 10.65 10.16
CA ALA A 202 -5.65 10.96 11.56
C ALA A 202 -4.71 12.16 11.75
N THR A 203 -4.83 12.78 12.90
CA THR A 203 -3.89 13.79 13.43
C THR A 203 -3.22 13.29 14.69
N ILE A 204 -2.04 13.82 15.00
CA ILE A 204 -1.23 13.43 16.15
C ILE A 204 -1.00 14.66 17.02
N ASN A 205 -1.42 14.57 18.28
CA ASN A 205 -1.13 15.59 19.29
C ASN A 205 0.36 15.51 19.67
N GLN A 206 1.10 16.58 19.47
CA GLN A 206 2.56 16.60 19.67
C GLN A 206 3.00 16.65 21.14
N THR A 207 2.08 16.87 22.09
CA THR A 207 2.40 16.88 23.53
C THR A 207 2.36 15.48 24.12
N ASN A 208 1.38 14.66 23.72
CA ASN A 208 1.13 13.34 24.33
C ASN A 208 1.05 12.20 23.30
N PHE A 209 1.26 12.50 22.03
CA PHE A 209 1.19 11.57 20.91
C PHE A 209 -0.15 10.82 20.79
N ASN A 210 -1.22 11.39 21.32
CA ASN A 210 -2.56 10.84 21.07
C ASN A 210 -2.93 11.00 19.60
N ILE A 211 -3.49 9.94 19.05
CA ILE A 211 -3.99 9.90 17.67
C ILE A 211 -5.48 10.15 17.68
N SER A 212 -5.93 11.08 16.85
CA SER A 212 -7.36 11.39 16.65
C SER A 212 -7.72 11.27 15.19
N TYR A 213 -8.83 10.58 14.90
CA TYR A 213 -9.33 10.45 13.54
C TYR A 213 -9.86 11.77 12.97
N THR A 214 -9.72 11.93 11.67
CA THR A 214 -10.29 13.03 10.89
C THR A 214 -10.97 12.48 9.63
N GLY A 215 -12.10 13.10 9.25
CA GLY A 215 -12.84 12.65 8.06
C GLY A 215 -13.59 11.33 8.25
N THR A 216 -13.95 10.71 7.15
CA THR A 216 -14.74 9.46 7.08
C THR A 216 -13.83 8.24 6.82
N MET A 217 -14.34 7.06 7.16
CA MET A 217 -13.69 5.79 6.83
C MET A 217 -13.73 5.53 5.33
N ASN A 218 -12.62 5.10 4.77
CA ASN A 218 -12.51 4.58 3.41
C ASN A 218 -12.67 3.04 3.49
N GLU A 219 -13.92 2.62 3.56
CA GLU A 219 -14.31 1.22 3.71
C GLU A 219 -13.90 0.39 2.47
N GLY A 220 -13.37 -0.81 2.70
CA GLY A 220 -13.01 -1.75 1.64
C GLY A 220 -11.81 -1.32 0.78
N ARG A 221 -11.02 -0.34 1.24
CA ARG A 221 -9.86 0.19 0.50
C ARG A 221 -8.60 0.20 1.35
N PRO A 222 -7.49 -0.39 0.89
CA PRO A 222 -6.21 -0.32 1.61
C PRO A 222 -5.61 1.08 1.61
N ALA A 223 -4.82 1.39 2.66
CA ALA A 223 -4.23 2.71 2.89
C ALA A 223 -3.28 3.18 1.78
N ILE A 224 -2.79 2.28 0.91
CA ILE A 224 -1.98 2.67 -0.24
C ILE A 224 -2.72 3.66 -1.16
N TYR A 225 -4.04 3.61 -1.23
CA TYR A 225 -4.86 4.58 -1.95
C TYR A 225 -4.84 5.98 -1.33
N ALA A 226 -4.54 6.10 -0.03
CA ALA A 226 -4.43 7.41 0.61
C ALA A 226 -3.32 8.27 -0.02
N TRP A 227 -2.28 7.64 -0.60
CA TRP A 227 -1.25 8.36 -1.32
C TRP A 227 -1.81 9.16 -2.50
N ARG A 228 -2.70 8.53 -3.28
CA ARG A 228 -3.41 9.23 -4.35
C ARG A 228 -4.49 10.17 -3.81
N ASP A 229 -5.33 9.69 -2.90
CA ASP A 229 -6.56 10.40 -2.52
C ASP A 229 -6.27 11.64 -1.65
N HIS A 230 -5.10 11.69 -0.99
CA HIS A 230 -4.67 12.75 -0.09
C HIS A 230 -3.24 13.23 -0.34
N GLY A 231 -2.64 12.91 -1.46
CA GLY A 231 -1.22 13.15 -1.75
C GLY A 231 -0.83 14.63 -1.78
N LEU A 232 -1.72 15.54 -2.17
CA LEU A 232 -1.49 16.99 -2.20
C LEU A 232 -2.09 17.72 -0.99
N GLY A 233 -2.91 17.07 -0.19
CA GLY A 233 -3.59 17.65 0.96
C GLY A 233 -4.70 16.74 1.47
N THR A 234 -5.30 17.05 2.61
CA THR A 234 -6.50 16.35 3.09
C THR A 234 -7.60 16.46 2.04
N ASN A 235 -8.07 15.33 1.54
CA ASN A 235 -9.08 15.24 0.45
C ASN A 235 -8.66 16.01 -0.83
N THR A 236 -7.36 16.16 -1.06
CA THR A 236 -6.81 16.79 -2.26
C THR A 236 -6.01 15.71 -3.02
N PRO A 237 -6.61 15.13 -4.06
CA PRO A 237 -6.00 14.02 -4.78
C PRO A 237 -4.72 14.41 -5.52
N ASP A 238 -3.75 13.51 -5.51
CA ASP A 238 -2.55 13.55 -6.35
C ASP A 238 -2.74 12.58 -7.52
N THR A 239 -3.16 13.10 -8.66
CA THR A 239 -3.44 12.29 -9.85
C THR A 239 -2.18 11.73 -10.51
N SER A 240 -0.99 12.18 -10.12
CA SER A 240 0.29 11.61 -10.58
C SER A 240 0.63 10.28 -9.88
N VAL A 241 -0.07 9.92 -8.80
CA VAL A 241 0.06 8.62 -8.15
C VAL A 241 -0.81 7.60 -8.87
N ASN A 242 -0.18 6.63 -9.52
CA ASN A 242 -0.88 5.47 -10.08
C ASN A 242 -0.95 4.35 -9.04
N VAL A 243 -2.11 3.73 -8.87
CA VAL A 243 -2.30 2.56 -7.99
C VAL A 243 -2.92 1.43 -8.80
N GLN A 244 -2.29 0.26 -8.78
CA GLN A 244 -2.74 -0.92 -9.50
C GLN A 244 -2.77 -2.15 -8.60
N ILE A 245 -3.59 -3.12 -8.98
CA ILE A 245 -3.73 -4.42 -8.33
C ILE A 245 -2.85 -5.42 -9.08
N VAL A 246 -2.15 -6.26 -8.31
CA VAL A 246 -1.29 -7.33 -8.83
C VAL A 246 -1.63 -8.62 -8.08
N ASP A 247 -2.40 -9.47 -8.73
CA ASP A 247 -2.80 -10.77 -8.16
C ASP A 247 -1.73 -11.82 -8.44
N VAL A 248 -1.42 -12.62 -7.41
CA VAL A 248 -0.67 -13.86 -7.54
C VAL A 248 -1.70 -14.98 -7.72
N PRO A 249 -1.79 -15.62 -8.90
CA PRO A 249 -2.82 -16.59 -9.17
C PRO A 249 -2.90 -17.71 -8.11
N GLY A 250 -4.09 -17.86 -7.50
CA GLY A 250 -4.36 -18.85 -6.47
C GLY A 250 -3.67 -18.64 -5.13
N GLU A 251 -3.12 -17.41 -4.86
CA GLU A 251 -2.31 -17.23 -3.65
C GLU A 251 -2.51 -15.90 -2.93
N GLY A 252 -2.79 -14.79 -3.62
CA GLY A 252 -3.00 -13.53 -2.91
C GLY A 252 -2.82 -12.30 -3.79
N ARG A 253 -2.77 -11.12 -3.15
CA ARG A 253 -2.78 -9.82 -3.81
C ARG A 253 -1.74 -8.88 -3.25
N PHE A 254 -1.09 -8.18 -4.17
CA PHE A 254 -0.35 -6.97 -3.90
C PHE A 254 -1.05 -5.75 -4.50
N TYR A 255 -0.86 -4.59 -3.87
CA TYR A 255 -1.13 -3.30 -4.49
C TYR A 255 0.19 -2.62 -4.77
N VAL A 256 0.34 -2.07 -5.97
CA VAL A 256 1.53 -1.34 -6.37
C VAL A 256 1.13 0.09 -6.66
N ALA A 257 1.75 1.03 -5.98
CA ALA A 257 1.61 2.44 -6.26
C ALA A 257 2.94 3.01 -6.76
N SER A 258 2.89 3.94 -7.70
CA SER A 258 4.07 4.59 -8.25
C SER A 258 3.82 6.05 -8.58
N LYS A 259 4.88 6.86 -8.49
CA LYS A 259 4.89 8.27 -8.82
C LYS A 259 6.28 8.66 -9.31
N VAL A 260 6.33 9.60 -10.26
CA VAL A 260 7.57 10.30 -10.60
C VAL A 260 7.44 11.77 -10.24
N ILE A 261 8.45 12.30 -9.56
CA ILE A 261 8.53 13.70 -9.17
C ILE A 261 9.65 14.33 -9.97
N THR A 262 9.33 15.33 -10.77
CA THR A 262 10.34 16.16 -11.44
C THR A 262 11.02 17.03 -10.40
N VAL A 263 12.31 16.78 -10.17
CA VAL A 263 13.13 17.57 -9.24
C VAL A 263 13.76 18.76 -9.98
N ARG A 264 14.34 18.49 -11.14
CA ARG A 264 14.81 19.48 -12.10
C ARG A 264 14.36 19.02 -13.50
N PRO A 265 13.60 19.82 -14.23
CA PRO A 265 13.20 19.49 -15.60
C PRO A 265 14.39 19.05 -16.44
N ASN A 266 14.23 18.01 -17.23
CA ASN A 266 15.23 17.39 -18.11
C ASN A 266 16.51 16.84 -17.42
N LEU A 267 16.73 17.07 -16.13
CA LEU A 267 17.95 16.71 -15.42
C LEU A 267 17.80 15.72 -14.28
N GLU A 268 16.72 15.79 -13.53
CA GLU A 268 16.57 14.94 -12.33
C GLU A 268 15.11 14.62 -12.03
N TYR A 269 14.82 13.34 -11.96
CA TYR A 269 13.51 12.78 -11.65
C TYR A 269 13.65 11.82 -10.48
N ARG A 270 12.75 11.92 -9.49
CA ARG A 270 12.65 10.98 -8.37
C ARG A 270 11.55 9.98 -8.64
N TYR A 271 11.92 8.71 -8.76
CA TYR A 271 11.03 7.58 -8.96
C TYR A 271 10.67 6.97 -7.61
N GLU A 272 9.40 6.93 -7.31
CA GLU A 272 8.85 6.46 -6.05
C GLU A 272 7.89 5.30 -6.28
N TYR A 273 8.11 4.21 -5.54
CA TYR A 273 7.26 3.02 -5.60
C TYR A 273 6.88 2.60 -4.19
N ALA A 274 5.62 2.21 -3.99
CA ALA A 274 5.14 1.57 -2.78
C ALA A 274 4.46 0.26 -3.16
N ILE A 275 4.79 -0.83 -2.46
CA ILE A 275 4.17 -2.13 -2.67
C ILE A 275 3.57 -2.58 -1.34
N PHE A 276 2.24 -2.71 -1.30
CA PHE A 276 1.51 -3.25 -0.17
C PHE A 276 1.13 -4.70 -0.44
N ASN A 277 1.58 -5.59 0.42
CA ASN A 277 1.14 -6.98 0.39
C ASN A 277 -0.15 -7.12 1.20
N GLN A 278 -1.28 -7.20 0.54
CA GLN A 278 -2.56 -7.36 1.23
C GLN A 278 -2.68 -8.75 1.85
N THR A 279 -2.47 -9.81 1.08
CA THR A 279 -2.82 -11.17 1.52
C THR A 279 -1.81 -12.25 1.13
N SER A 280 -0.79 -11.95 0.30
CA SER A 280 0.14 -13.00 -0.13
C SER A 280 0.97 -13.57 1.03
N ASP A 281 0.75 -14.85 1.35
CA ASP A 281 1.57 -15.58 2.32
C ASP A 281 2.99 -15.83 1.81
N ARG A 282 3.17 -15.83 0.48
CA ARG A 282 4.47 -16.04 -0.14
C ARG A 282 5.41 -14.84 0.02
N ALA A 283 4.87 -13.67 0.33
CA ALA A 283 5.61 -12.43 0.51
C ALA A 283 6.41 -12.00 -0.76
N GLY A 284 6.88 -10.76 -0.79
CA GLY A 284 7.82 -10.28 -1.81
C GLY A 284 9.26 -10.40 -1.30
N GLY A 285 10.17 -10.88 -2.15
CA GLY A 285 11.59 -11.07 -1.81
C GLY A 285 12.55 -10.24 -2.66
N SER A 286 12.12 -9.75 -3.82
CA SER A 286 12.92 -8.86 -4.68
C SER A 286 12.03 -7.97 -5.54
N LEU A 287 12.55 -6.81 -5.94
CA LEU A 287 11.94 -5.93 -6.92
C LEU A 287 12.99 -5.52 -7.94
N SER A 288 12.72 -5.73 -9.22
CA SER A 288 13.56 -5.32 -10.34
C SER A 288 12.84 -4.30 -11.18
N ILE A 289 13.41 -3.10 -11.29
CA ILE A 289 12.88 -1.99 -12.09
C ILE A 289 13.80 -1.84 -13.32
N PRO A 290 13.27 -1.95 -14.55
CA PRO A 290 14.05 -1.71 -15.76
C PRO A 290 14.64 -0.29 -15.78
N ALA A 291 15.91 -0.21 -16.17
CA ALA A 291 16.59 1.06 -16.39
C ALA A 291 17.72 0.81 -17.41
N PRO A 292 17.79 1.57 -18.54
CA PRO A 292 18.80 1.38 -19.54
C PRO A 292 20.18 1.72 -19.01
N ALA A 293 21.24 1.10 -19.58
CA ALA A 293 22.63 1.31 -19.14
C ALA A 293 23.05 2.78 -19.18
N THR A 294 22.51 3.52 -20.13
CA THR A 294 22.76 4.94 -20.38
C THR A 294 22.08 5.89 -19.37
N ALA A 295 21.08 5.42 -18.62
CA ALA A 295 20.45 6.23 -17.56
C ALA A 295 21.31 6.28 -16.30
N VAL A 296 21.66 7.48 -15.86
CA VAL A 296 22.39 7.71 -14.60
C VAL A 296 21.42 7.58 -13.44
N ILE A 297 21.69 6.63 -12.54
CA ILE A 297 20.85 6.32 -11.37
C ILE A 297 21.61 6.68 -10.09
N THR A 298 20.98 7.48 -9.24
CA THR A 298 21.51 7.91 -7.94
C THR A 298 20.47 7.74 -6.83
N ASP A 299 20.87 7.99 -5.57
CA ASP A 299 20.00 8.04 -4.38
C ASP A 299 19.03 6.85 -4.27
N ARG A 300 19.55 5.64 -4.56
CA ARG A 300 18.75 4.41 -4.39
C ARG A 300 18.47 4.16 -2.92
N GLY A 301 17.22 3.92 -2.59
CA GLY A 301 16.84 3.67 -1.21
C GLY A 301 15.64 2.77 -1.06
N PHE A 302 15.51 2.29 0.18
CA PHE A 302 14.48 1.39 0.63
C PHE A 302 13.95 1.87 1.97
N ALA A 303 12.63 1.75 2.19
CA ALA A 303 12.03 1.96 3.49
C ALA A 303 10.95 0.90 3.75
N ALA A 304 10.96 0.35 4.95
CA ALA A 304 9.98 -0.59 5.45
C ALA A 304 9.65 -0.25 6.91
N PRO A 305 8.46 -0.61 7.41
CA PRO A 305 8.18 -0.52 8.83
C PRO A 305 9.11 -1.49 9.58
N LEU A 306 9.51 -1.11 10.80
CA LEU A 306 10.13 -2.09 11.69
C LEU A 306 9.13 -3.19 12.01
N TYR A 307 9.54 -4.45 11.89
CA TYR A 307 8.71 -5.54 12.36
C TYR A 307 8.44 -5.39 13.84
N HIS A 308 7.19 -5.69 14.19
CA HIS A 308 6.71 -5.61 15.54
C HIS A 308 7.55 -6.48 16.49
N SER A 309 7.79 -6.01 17.70
CA SER A 309 8.45 -6.80 18.75
C SER A 309 7.66 -8.11 19.00
N GLY A 310 8.36 -9.24 18.94
CA GLY A 310 7.77 -10.58 19.03
C GLY A 310 7.46 -11.26 17.69
N GLU A 311 7.66 -10.58 16.57
CA GLU A 311 7.76 -11.24 15.25
C GLU A 311 9.15 -11.89 15.11
N PRO A 312 9.26 -13.05 14.44
CA PRO A 312 10.56 -13.69 14.22
C PRO A 312 11.38 -13.05 13.09
N TYR A 313 10.81 -12.07 12.40
CA TYR A 313 11.37 -11.51 11.16
C TYR A 313 12.50 -10.50 11.42
N SER A 314 13.53 -10.55 10.58
CA SER A 314 14.64 -9.61 10.58
C SER A 314 14.20 -8.21 10.11
N ASN A 315 14.81 -7.17 10.67
CA ASN A 315 14.70 -5.77 10.23
C ASN A 315 15.91 -5.34 9.36
N THR A 316 16.76 -6.26 8.94
CA THR A 316 17.91 -5.94 8.07
C THR A 316 17.43 -5.30 6.79
N VAL A 317 18.02 -4.17 6.42
CA VAL A 317 17.65 -3.39 5.23
C VAL A 317 17.89 -4.21 3.96
N TRP A 318 17.02 -4.08 2.98
CA TRP A 318 17.18 -4.72 1.68
C TRP A 318 18.42 -4.19 0.94
N ASN A 319 19.08 -5.07 0.22
CA ASN A 319 20.18 -4.71 -0.66
C ASN A 319 19.65 -3.92 -1.87
N THR A 320 20.47 -2.98 -2.35
CA THR A 320 20.17 -2.22 -3.57
C THR A 320 21.33 -2.34 -4.54
N ALA A 321 21.04 -2.64 -5.80
CA ALA A 321 22.03 -2.76 -6.85
C ALA A 321 21.62 -1.97 -8.11
N ARG A 322 22.60 -1.45 -8.83
CA ARG A 322 22.44 -0.95 -10.20
C ARG A 322 23.12 -1.94 -11.13
N ASN A 323 22.35 -2.63 -11.92
CA ASN A 323 22.82 -3.54 -12.96
C ASN A 323 22.77 -2.84 -14.34
N ALA A 324 23.30 -3.46 -15.38
CA ALA A 324 23.32 -2.85 -16.71
C ALA A 324 21.93 -2.42 -17.21
N THR A 325 20.87 -3.19 -16.87
CA THR A 325 19.51 -2.98 -17.42
C THR A 325 18.44 -2.82 -16.34
N SER A 326 18.82 -2.73 -15.05
CA SER A 326 17.86 -2.64 -13.95
C SER A 326 18.40 -1.94 -12.71
N VAL A 327 17.48 -1.46 -11.89
CA VAL A 327 17.70 -1.13 -10.48
C VAL A 327 17.01 -2.21 -9.68
N ASP A 328 17.78 -2.93 -8.86
CA ASP A 328 17.30 -4.08 -8.12
C ASP A 328 17.34 -3.83 -6.62
N PHE A 329 16.30 -4.31 -5.96
CA PHE A 329 16.14 -4.35 -4.51
C PHE A 329 15.90 -5.81 -4.11
N THR A 330 16.64 -6.32 -3.14
CA THR A 330 16.53 -7.72 -2.74
C THR A 330 16.54 -7.88 -1.23
N SER A 331 15.72 -8.81 -0.73
CA SER A 331 15.83 -9.28 0.65
C SER A 331 17.27 -9.64 0.98
N PRO A 332 17.76 -9.38 2.20
CA PRO A 332 19.14 -9.67 2.57
C PRO A 332 19.55 -11.13 2.35
N GLU A 333 18.61 -12.05 2.53
CA GLU A 333 18.82 -13.49 2.39
C GLU A 333 17.63 -14.11 1.65
N THR A 334 17.86 -15.17 0.91
CA THR A 334 16.81 -15.97 0.27
C THR A 334 16.01 -16.75 1.33
N PHE A 335 14.82 -17.21 0.98
CA PHE A 335 14.01 -18.06 1.86
C PHE A 335 14.76 -19.33 2.34
N ALA A 336 15.56 -19.94 1.46
CA ALA A 336 16.34 -21.13 1.78
C ALA A 336 17.48 -20.85 2.77
N GLN A 337 18.06 -19.64 2.75
CA GLN A 337 19.10 -19.23 3.68
C GLN A 337 18.50 -18.83 5.03
N ASN A 338 17.43 -18.09 5.02
CA ASN A 338 16.76 -17.62 6.21
C ASN A 338 15.27 -17.35 5.95
N ALA A 339 14.39 -18.23 6.37
CA ALA A 339 12.95 -18.08 6.22
C ALA A 339 12.40 -16.83 6.95
N ASN A 340 13.14 -16.29 7.92
CA ASN A 340 12.82 -15.10 8.70
C ASN A 340 13.54 -13.84 8.20
N SER A 341 14.21 -13.88 7.04
CA SER A 341 14.80 -12.68 6.44
C SER A 341 13.74 -11.62 6.19
N ASN A 342 14.17 -10.35 6.12
CA ASN A 342 13.29 -9.22 5.84
C ASN A 342 12.67 -9.39 4.44
N ALA A 343 11.38 -9.67 4.39
CA ALA A 343 10.59 -9.84 3.17
C ALA A 343 9.29 -9.07 3.29
N LEU A 344 8.70 -8.65 2.19
CA LEU A 344 7.43 -7.93 2.15
C LEU A 344 6.27 -8.88 2.53
N ARG A 345 6.05 -9.05 3.83
CA ARG A 345 5.05 -9.97 4.41
C ARG A 345 3.63 -9.42 4.26
N TRP A 346 2.63 -10.27 4.41
CA TRP A 346 1.23 -9.84 4.37
C TRP A 346 0.92 -8.74 5.40
N GLY A 347 0.07 -7.81 5.01
CA GLY A 347 -0.30 -6.64 5.81
C GLY A 347 0.81 -5.61 5.96
N THR A 348 1.90 -5.66 5.18
CA THR A 348 2.98 -4.67 5.20
C THR A 348 3.15 -3.97 3.85
N MET A 349 3.65 -2.73 3.89
CA MET A 349 3.97 -1.93 2.72
C MET A 349 5.43 -1.49 2.75
N TYR A 350 6.15 -1.71 1.64
CA TYR A 350 7.53 -1.29 1.46
C TYR A 350 7.64 -0.20 0.40
N ASN A 351 8.58 0.71 0.60
CA ASN A 351 8.92 1.75 -0.37
C ASN A 351 10.28 1.47 -1.01
N PHE A 352 10.35 1.73 -2.30
CA PHE A 352 11.55 1.64 -3.12
C PHE A 352 11.67 2.92 -3.93
N TYR A 353 12.86 3.51 -4.00
CA TYR A 353 13.05 4.77 -4.70
C TYR A 353 14.47 4.93 -5.20
N PHE A 354 14.58 5.77 -6.22
CA PHE A 354 15.86 6.24 -6.74
C PHE A 354 15.65 7.55 -7.51
N LYS A 355 16.76 8.22 -7.82
CA LYS A 355 16.77 9.32 -8.78
C LYS A 355 17.37 8.87 -10.10
N ALA A 356 16.90 9.45 -11.20
CA ALA A 356 17.45 9.27 -12.53
C ALA A 356 17.52 10.62 -13.26
N THR A 357 18.45 10.72 -14.21
CA THR A 357 18.61 11.91 -15.04
C THR A 357 17.65 11.95 -16.24
N THR A 358 16.91 10.87 -16.48
CA THR A 358 16.09 10.71 -17.68
C THR A 358 14.59 10.71 -17.37
N ARG A 359 13.80 11.13 -18.35
CA ARG A 359 12.33 11.19 -18.29
C ARG A 359 11.72 9.80 -18.08
N PRO A 360 10.51 9.72 -17.52
CA PRO A 360 9.84 8.44 -17.30
C PRO A 360 9.22 7.88 -18.57
N ILE A 361 9.35 6.56 -18.74
CA ILE A 361 8.60 5.73 -19.67
C ILE A 361 7.96 4.57 -18.90
N THR A 362 6.86 4.00 -19.39
CA THR A 362 6.21 2.85 -18.75
C THR A 362 6.81 1.54 -19.24
N ARG A 363 7.35 0.73 -18.32
CA ARG A 363 7.85 -0.63 -18.59
C ARG A 363 7.40 -1.61 -17.50
N SER A 364 7.54 -2.91 -17.77
CA SER A 364 7.22 -3.97 -16.79
C SER A 364 8.34 -4.14 -15.77
N ALA A 365 8.02 -3.90 -14.49
CA ALA A 365 8.83 -4.30 -13.34
C ALA A 365 8.48 -5.71 -12.90
N THR A 366 9.38 -6.36 -12.16
CA THR A 366 9.20 -7.73 -11.65
C THR A 366 9.32 -7.76 -10.13
N LEU A 367 8.29 -8.28 -9.46
CA LEU A 367 8.32 -8.63 -8.03
C LEU A 367 8.58 -10.14 -7.90
N GLY A 368 9.76 -10.50 -7.41
CA GLY A 368 10.09 -11.89 -7.06
C GLY A 368 9.45 -12.27 -5.73
N LEU A 369 8.81 -13.45 -5.67
CA LEU A 369 8.17 -13.95 -4.46
C LEU A 369 9.20 -14.61 -3.55
N PHE A 370 9.05 -14.39 -2.23
CA PHE A 370 10.07 -14.81 -1.25
C PHE A 370 10.02 -16.32 -0.97
N LYS A 371 8.82 -16.86 -0.67
CA LYS A 371 8.65 -18.31 -0.51
C LYS A 371 8.58 -18.96 -1.89
N PRO A 372 9.39 -19.97 -2.17
CA PRO A 372 9.47 -20.61 -3.49
C PRO A 372 8.17 -21.36 -3.82
N PHE A 373 7.65 -21.15 -4.99
CA PHE A 373 6.56 -21.90 -5.64
C PHE A 373 6.33 -21.33 -7.06
N THR A 374 5.44 -21.89 -7.83
CA THR A 374 5.08 -21.40 -9.17
C THR A 374 3.80 -20.55 -9.12
N PRO A 375 3.81 -19.35 -9.74
CA PRO A 375 4.92 -18.65 -10.35
C PRO A 375 5.94 -18.15 -9.32
N GLY A 376 7.22 -17.98 -9.71
CA GLY A 376 8.29 -17.44 -8.84
C GLY A 376 8.25 -15.91 -8.71
N SER A 377 7.52 -15.24 -9.60
CA SER A 377 7.40 -13.78 -9.65
C SER A 377 6.11 -13.35 -10.31
N VAL A 378 5.78 -12.07 -10.16
CA VAL A 378 4.72 -11.37 -10.90
C VAL A 378 5.27 -10.10 -11.52
N THR A 379 4.66 -9.63 -12.62
CA THR A 379 5.06 -8.42 -13.33
C THR A 379 3.94 -7.41 -13.36
N PHE A 380 4.30 -6.13 -13.43
CA PHE A 380 3.37 -5.02 -13.50
C PHE A 380 4.02 -3.80 -14.14
N ALA A 381 3.22 -2.96 -14.78
CA ALA A 381 3.67 -1.76 -15.47
C ALA A 381 3.88 -0.60 -14.49
N VAL A 382 5.05 0.04 -14.53
CA VAL A 382 5.38 1.22 -13.72
C VAL A 382 6.19 2.22 -14.52
N PRO A 383 6.23 3.51 -14.13
CA PRO A 383 7.19 4.46 -14.68
C PRO A 383 8.62 3.98 -14.40
N THR A 384 9.47 4.00 -15.41
CA THR A 384 10.89 3.63 -15.35
C THR A 384 11.70 4.66 -16.13
N PRO A 385 13.01 4.84 -15.88
CA PRO A 385 13.82 5.73 -16.68
C PRO A 385 13.85 5.33 -18.16
N ALA A 386 13.64 6.29 -19.06
CA ALA A 386 13.91 6.11 -20.49
C ALA A 386 15.43 6.13 -20.76
N ALA A 387 15.87 5.71 -21.93
CA ALA A 387 17.20 6.06 -22.40
C ALA A 387 17.27 7.57 -22.71
N PRO A 388 18.41 8.23 -22.53
CA PRO A 388 18.54 9.65 -22.87
C PRO A 388 18.17 9.96 -24.32
N ALA A 389 18.52 9.05 -25.25
CA ALA A 389 18.26 9.18 -26.67
C ALA A 389 16.82 8.85 -27.10
N ASP A 390 16.01 8.22 -26.25
CA ASP A 390 14.58 7.96 -26.47
C ASP A 390 13.80 9.27 -26.25
N PHE A 391 13.85 10.15 -27.24
CA PHE A 391 13.31 11.49 -27.12
C PHE A 391 11.78 11.51 -27.18
N ASN A 392 11.18 10.67 -27.99
CA ASN A 392 9.72 10.56 -28.14
C ASN A 392 9.07 9.62 -27.11
N LEU A 393 9.88 8.95 -26.27
CA LEU A 393 9.46 8.06 -25.18
C LEU A 393 8.66 6.84 -25.67
N ASN A 394 9.02 6.29 -26.83
CA ASN A 394 8.38 5.09 -27.38
C ASN A 394 9.09 3.78 -26.91
N GLY A 395 10.28 3.89 -26.30
CA GLY A 395 11.07 2.80 -25.76
C GLY A 395 12.15 2.26 -26.70
N GLU A 396 12.25 2.81 -27.88
CA GLU A 396 13.28 2.52 -28.88
C GLU A 396 14.16 3.76 -29.07
N CYS A 397 15.41 3.61 -29.49
CA CYS A 397 16.26 4.74 -29.88
C CYS A 397 16.51 4.61 -31.37
N ASP A 398 15.76 5.33 -32.16
CA ASP A 398 15.83 5.26 -33.62
C ASP A 398 15.85 6.64 -34.30
N PHE A 399 15.82 6.65 -35.61
CA PHE A 399 15.90 7.89 -36.38
C PHE A 399 14.71 8.84 -36.11
N PHE A 400 13.59 8.34 -35.64
CA PHE A 400 12.43 9.19 -35.31
C PHE A 400 12.71 10.04 -34.08
N ASP A 401 13.47 9.54 -33.09
CA ASP A 401 13.91 10.36 -31.94
C ASP A 401 14.75 11.55 -32.37
N TYR A 402 15.65 11.34 -33.32
CA TYR A 402 16.44 12.42 -33.90
C TYR A 402 15.56 13.47 -34.60
N LEU A 403 14.59 13.03 -35.40
CA LEU A 403 13.65 13.94 -36.07
C LEU A 403 12.80 14.71 -35.05
N ASP A 404 12.28 14.05 -34.04
CA ASP A 404 11.45 14.66 -33.01
C ASP A 404 12.26 15.65 -32.14
N PHE A 405 13.52 15.33 -31.82
CA PHE A 405 14.42 16.28 -31.16
C PHE A 405 14.67 17.53 -32.04
N VAL A 406 15.01 17.34 -33.30
CA VAL A 406 15.28 18.47 -34.20
C VAL A 406 14.03 19.35 -34.40
N ALA A 407 12.85 18.75 -34.49
CA ALA A 407 11.57 19.49 -34.57
C ALA A 407 11.35 20.33 -33.28
N ALA A 408 11.54 19.76 -32.10
CA ALA A 408 11.42 20.45 -30.82
C ALA A 408 12.48 21.58 -30.70
N PHE A 409 13.71 21.28 -31.06
CA PHE A 409 14.83 22.25 -31.04
C PHE A 409 14.57 23.45 -31.95
N SER A 410 14.06 23.22 -33.19
CA SER A 410 13.78 24.29 -34.14
C SER A 410 12.67 25.24 -33.71
N THR A 411 11.80 24.81 -32.79
CA THR A 411 10.68 25.60 -32.24
C THR A 411 10.97 26.14 -30.83
N ASN A 412 12.17 25.95 -30.31
CA ASN A 412 12.56 26.26 -28.93
C ASN A 412 11.60 25.59 -27.90
N ASP A 413 11.17 24.37 -28.15
CA ASP A 413 10.37 23.61 -27.18
C ASP A 413 11.24 23.29 -25.94
N PRO A 414 10.76 23.55 -24.71
CA PRO A 414 11.52 23.31 -23.49
C PRO A 414 12.03 21.88 -23.32
N THR A 415 11.43 20.88 -24.00
CA THR A 415 11.91 19.50 -23.99
C THR A 415 13.24 19.32 -24.70
N SER A 416 13.64 20.25 -25.58
CA SER A 416 14.92 20.25 -26.28
C SER A 416 16.06 20.93 -25.51
N ASP A 417 15.81 21.52 -24.34
CA ASP A 417 16.82 21.89 -23.35
C ASP A 417 17.38 20.58 -22.75
N PHE A 418 18.29 19.96 -23.50
CA PHE A 418 18.73 18.59 -23.24
C PHE A 418 19.73 18.52 -22.08
N ASN A 419 20.56 19.53 -21.93
CA ASN A 419 21.52 19.66 -20.84
C ASN A 419 20.93 20.29 -19.58
N GLY A 420 19.72 20.87 -19.66
CA GLY A 420 18.95 21.40 -18.53
C GLY A 420 19.51 22.72 -17.96
N ASP A 421 20.21 23.50 -18.76
CA ASP A 421 20.77 24.79 -18.33
C ASP A 421 19.81 25.98 -18.50
N ALA A 422 18.59 25.70 -18.96
CA ALA A 422 17.50 26.63 -19.26
C ALA A 422 17.77 27.51 -20.50
N GLN A 423 18.73 27.18 -21.33
CA GLN A 423 18.95 27.76 -22.64
C GLN A 423 18.78 26.66 -23.69
N ILE A 424 18.17 26.96 -24.84
CA ILE A 424 18.05 26.03 -25.95
C ILE A 424 19.03 26.51 -27.00
N ASP A 425 20.21 25.88 -27.08
CA ASP A 425 21.27 26.29 -27.97
C ASP A 425 22.03 25.10 -28.59
N PHE A 426 23.12 25.38 -29.26
CA PHE A 426 23.89 24.37 -29.98
C PHE A 426 24.48 23.29 -29.05
N PHE A 427 24.64 23.56 -27.76
CA PHE A 427 25.16 22.58 -26.82
C PHE A 427 24.14 21.49 -26.55
N ASP A 428 22.83 21.81 -26.52
CA ASP A 428 21.76 20.81 -26.41
C ASP A 428 21.76 19.85 -27.57
N TYR A 429 21.93 20.41 -28.80
CA TYR A 429 22.05 19.59 -30.00
C TYR A 429 23.26 18.64 -29.93
N LEU A 430 24.41 19.11 -29.47
CA LEU A 430 25.61 18.28 -29.35
C LEU A 430 25.41 17.19 -28.30
N ASP A 431 24.83 17.52 -27.17
CA ASP A 431 24.59 16.57 -26.08
C ASP A 431 23.57 15.50 -26.47
N PHE A 432 22.50 15.90 -27.17
CA PHE A 432 21.56 14.93 -27.73
C PHE A 432 22.21 14.00 -28.77
N VAL A 433 22.97 14.54 -29.71
CA VAL A 433 23.65 13.73 -30.75
C VAL A 433 24.65 12.77 -30.09
N GLN A 434 25.35 13.20 -29.05
CA GLN A 434 26.24 12.31 -28.29
C GLN A 434 25.47 11.19 -27.60
N ALA A 435 24.33 11.50 -26.97
CA ALA A 435 23.46 10.49 -26.35
C ALA A 435 22.91 9.52 -27.41
N PHE A 436 22.48 10.04 -28.57
CA PHE A 436 21.95 9.26 -29.67
C PHE A 436 23.02 8.30 -30.26
N ALA A 437 24.26 8.76 -30.37
CA ALA A 437 25.39 7.92 -30.82
C ALA A 437 25.73 6.79 -29.84
N ASN A 438 25.44 6.96 -28.55
CA ASN A 438 25.64 5.93 -27.51
C ASN A 438 24.50 4.89 -27.51
N GLY A 439 23.37 5.16 -28.16
CA GLY A 439 22.21 4.27 -28.21
C GLY A 439 21.40 4.18 -26.90
N CYS A 440 20.46 3.24 -26.84
CA CYS A 440 19.62 2.95 -25.68
C CYS A 440 20.33 2.15 -24.56
#